data_1cbde8aae5d5cc2885c6d915a4ca5d56
#
_entry.id   1cbde8aae5d5cc2885c6d915a4ca5d56
#
_cell.length_a   1.000
_cell.length_b   1.000
_cell.length_c   1.000
_cell.angle_alpha   90.00
_cell.angle_beta   90.00
_cell.angle_gamma   90.00
#
_symmetry.space_group_name_H-M   'P 1'
#
loop_
_entity.id
_entity.type
_entity.pdbx_description
1 polymer ?
#
loop_
_entity_poly.entity_id
_entity_poly.type
_entity_poly.pdbx_seq_one_letter_code
_entity_poly.pdbx_strand_id
1 'polypeptide(L)'
;MPAGSESSIGFVIERRDGRPLEDYDVELDKELHLVVVSRDLTGYAHVHPERAPDGAWSVDLPPLKAGSYRVYADFVPGGAAEGLTLARDLVVTGTVERPSTPEPSRAVSVDGYDVEIAGELVPGTSSELSVTVSRGGEPVTDLQPYLGALGHLVAIRDGDLAYLHVHPLDETDGVGGPTVRFAIEVPTEGTYGLFFDFSHADSVRNASVITSTTAGDDSRPPPAPSRPTSRPTTTGTHGG
;
A
#
# COMPACT_ATOMS: atom_id res chain seq x y z
N MET A 1 21.58 -0.82 9.19
CA MET A 1 22.17 -1.93 8.38
C MET A 1 23.08 -1.34 7.31
N PRO A 2 24.12 -2.02 6.82
CA PRO A 2 24.98 -1.53 5.74
C PRO A 2 24.28 -1.64 4.37
N ALA A 3 24.59 -0.70 3.46
CA ALA A 3 24.06 -0.73 2.10
C ALA A 3 24.63 -1.88 1.28
N GLY A 4 23.84 -2.41 0.34
CA GLY A 4 24.25 -3.45 -0.60
C GLY A 4 24.43 -4.85 -0.01
N SER A 5 24.04 -5.04 1.25
CA SER A 5 24.12 -6.35 1.94
C SER A 5 22.71 -6.86 2.22
N GLU A 6 22.53 -8.16 2.07
CA GLU A 6 21.38 -8.84 2.66
C GLU A 6 21.37 -8.60 4.17
N SER A 7 20.22 -8.32 4.71
CA SER A 7 20.06 -8.00 6.14
C SER A 7 18.75 -8.58 6.63
N SER A 8 18.74 -9.08 7.85
CA SER A 8 17.52 -9.52 8.51
C SER A 8 17.05 -8.46 9.50
N ILE A 9 15.75 -8.26 9.59
CA ILE A 9 15.12 -7.46 10.64
C ILE A 9 14.20 -8.33 11.46
N GLY A 10 14.19 -8.06 12.77
CA GLY A 10 13.28 -8.69 13.72
C GLY A 10 12.56 -7.65 14.54
N PHE A 11 11.30 -7.90 14.88
CA PHE A 11 10.48 -7.00 15.68
C PHE A 11 9.36 -7.76 16.40
N VAL A 12 8.74 -7.10 17.37
CA VAL A 12 7.52 -7.56 18.05
C VAL A 12 6.49 -6.48 17.95
N ILE A 13 5.25 -6.86 17.64
CA ILE A 13 4.10 -5.98 17.75
C ILE A 13 3.49 -6.18 19.13
N GLU A 14 3.45 -5.11 19.90
CA GLU A 14 2.97 -5.16 21.28
C GLU A 14 1.57 -4.54 21.41
N ARG A 15 0.77 -5.13 22.24
CA ARG A 15 -0.47 -4.54 22.74
C ARG A 15 -0.16 -3.37 23.67
N ARG A 16 -1.17 -2.58 24.01
CA ARG A 16 -1.03 -1.44 24.95
C ARG A 16 -0.51 -1.82 26.33
N ASP A 17 -0.69 -3.08 26.74
CA ASP A 17 -0.23 -3.63 28.01
C ASP A 17 1.22 -4.17 27.97
N GLY A 18 1.91 -4.01 26.85
CA GLY A 18 3.30 -4.43 26.62
C GLY A 18 3.48 -5.91 26.31
N ARG A 19 2.40 -6.68 26.16
CA ARG A 19 2.46 -8.07 25.73
C ARG A 19 2.46 -8.18 24.21
N PRO A 20 3.14 -9.18 23.62
CA PRO A 20 3.04 -9.43 22.21
C PRO A 20 1.58 -9.59 21.75
N LEU A 21 1.29 -9.08 20.55
CA LEU A 21 0.08 -9.41 19.83
C LEU A 21 0.26 -10.83 19.25
N GLU A 22 -0.64 -11.74 19.61
CA GLU A 22 -0.53 -13.15 19.22
C GLU A 22 -1.53 -13.56 18.15
N ASP A 23 -2.62 -12.78 18.00
CA ASP A 23 -3.73 -13.08 17.11
C ASP A 23 -3.77 -12.10 15.96
N TYR A 24 -3.77 -12.66 14.73
CA TYR A 24 -3.83 -11.92 13.47
C TYR A 24 -4.83 -12.60 12.53
N ASP A 25 -5.65 -11.82 11.87
CA ASP A 25 -6.45 -12.33 10.76
C ASP A 25 -5.59 -12.35 9.48
N VAL A 26 -5.83 -13.34 8.63
CA VAL A 26 -5.13 -13.45 7.35
C VAL A 26 -5.78 -12.54 6.34
N GLU A 27 -5.01 -11.62 5.76
CA GLU A 27 -5.40 -10.77 4.65
C GLU A 27 -4.41 -11.01 3.50
N LEU A 28 -4.94 -11.21 2.28
CA LEU A 28 -4.10 -11.47 1.12
C LEU A 28 -3.06 -12.57 1.38
N ASP A 29 -3.51 -13.72 1.89
CA ASP A 29 -2.73 -14.92 2.21
C ASP A 29 -1.65 -14.76 3.29
N LYS A 30 -1.57 -13.62 3.98
CA LYS A 30 -0.56 -13.36 5.03
C LYS A 30 -1.17 -12.75 6.28
N GLU A 31 -0.57 -13.07 7.44
CA GLU A 31 -0.88 -12.42 8.72
C GLU A 31 -0.31 -10.99 8.80
N LEU A 32 0.76 -10.71 8.02
CA LEU A 32 1.44 -9.42 8.03
C LEU A 32 2.17 -9.16 6.70
N HIS A 33 1.98 -7.96 6.17
CA HIS A 33 2.73 -7.41 5.04
C HIS A 33 3.74 -6.40 5.56
N LEU A 34 4.99 -6.52 5.13
CA LEU A 34 6.03 -5.56 5.50
C LEU A 34 6.51 -4.83 4.26
N VAL A 35 6.27 -3.53 4.23
CA VAL A 35 6.68 -2.65 3.13
C VAL A 35 7.83 -1.77 3.60
N VAL A 36 8.89 -1.69 2.82
CA VAL A 36 10.07 -0.85 3.07
C VAL A 36 10.23 0.11 1.91
N VAL A 37 10.16 1.41 2.17
CA VAL A 37 10.22 2.46 1.15
C VAL A 37 11.28 3.48 1.50
N SER A 38 12.12 3.86 0.52
CA SER A 38 13.06 4.98 0.68
C SER A 38 12.32 6.33 0.67
N ARG A 39 12.89 7.34 1.34
CA ARG A 39 12.27 8.67 1.42
C ARG A 39 12.15 9.39 0.08
N ASP A 40 12.93 9.01 -0.90
CA ASP A 40 12.88 9.52 -2.26
C ASP A 40 12.01 8.67 -3.21
N LEU A 41 11.31 7.66 -2.67
CA LEU A 41 10.42 6.74 -3.39
C LEU A 41 11.11 5.92 -4.48
N THR A 42 12.46 5.84 -4.49
CA THR A 42 13.22 5.07 -5.49
C THR A 42 13.56 3.66 -5.06
N GLY A 43 13.51 3.38 -3.76
CA GLY A 43 13.77 2.07 -3.16
C GLY A 43 12.50 1.51 -2.55
N TYR A 44 12.18 0.26 -2.90
CA TYR A 44 11.00 -0.44 -2.42
C TYR A 44 11.31 -1.91 -2.20
N ALA A 45 10.74 -2.48 -1.14
CA ALA A 45 10.65 -3.91 -0.93
C ALA A 45 9.33 -4.23 -0.23
N HIS A 46 8.64 -5.27 -0.71
CA HIS A 46 7.46 -5.83 -0.10
C HIS A 46 7.77 -7.28 0.26
N VAL A 47 7.79 -7.57 1.54
CA VAL A 47 8.20 -8.86 2.08
C VAL A 47 7.22 -9.34 3.15
N HIS A 48 7.24 -10.63 3.44
CA HIS A 48 6.29 -11.25 4.37
C HIS A 48 7.06 -11.91 5.51
N PRO A 49 7.09 -11.27 6.70
CA PRO A 49 7.74 -11.82 7.88
C PRO A 49 7.13 -13.13 8.34
N GLU A 50 7.95 -13.96 8.94
CA GLU A 50 7.51 -15.16 9.65
C GLU A 50 7.45 -14.90 11.15
N ARG A 51 6.38 -15.39 11.78
CA ARG A 51 6.15 -15.23 13.22
C ARG A 51 6.63 -16.46 13.99
N ALA A 52 7.50 -16.23 14.98
CA ALA A 52 7.93 -17.26 15.90
C ALA A 52 6.87 -17.49 17.02
N PRO A 53 6.92 -18.64 17.72
CA PRO A 53 5.96 -18.96 18.79
C PRO A 53 5.95 -17.99 19.97
N ASP A 54 7.00 -17.20 20.16
CA ASP A 54 7.10 -16.16 21.20
C ASP A 54 6.53 -14.80 20.75
N GLY A 55 5.96 -14.74 19.53
CA GLY A 55 5.37 -13.53 18.95
C GLY A 55 6.38 -12.62 18.24
N ALA A 56 7.65 -13.01 18.15
CA ALA A 56 8.64 -12.28 17.37
C ALA A 56 8.46 -12.52 15.87
N TRP A 57 8.53 -11.46 15.08
CA TRP A 57 8.54 -11.49 13.64
C TRP A 57 9.96 -11.34 13.10
N SER A 58 10.28 -12.03 12.02
CA SER A 58 11.56 -11.90 11.33
C SER A 58 11.40 -12.02 9.83
N VAL A 59 12.23 -11.28 9.08
CA VAL A 59 12.26 -11.35 7.62
C VAL A 59 13.61 -10.89 7.10
N ASP A 60 14.06 -11.50 6.02
CA ASP A 60 15.23 -11.07 5.26
C ASP A 60 14.82 -9.97 4.27
N LEU A 61 15.60 -8.90 4.23
CA LEU A 61 15.46 -7.82 3.28
C LEU A 61 16.47 -7.98 2.15
N PRO A 62 16.05 -7.67 0.90
CA PRO A 62 17.01 -7.59 -0.20
C PRO A 62 18.03 -6.49 0.07
N PRO A 63 19.17 -6.50 -0.65
CA PRO A 63 20.15 -5.43 -0.56
C PRO A 63 19.55 -4.07 -0.85
N LEU A 64 19.56 -3.17 0.14
CA LEU A 64 19.05 -1.81 0.03
C LEU A 64 20.20 -0.82 -0.25
N LYS A 65 19.92 0.27 -0.95
CA LYS A 65 20.85 1.39 -1.14
C LYS A 65 20.99 2.17 0.17
N ALA A 66 22.13 2.89 0.35
CA ALA A 66 22.29 3.79 1.48
C ALA A 66 21.24 4.92 1.46
N GLY A 67 20.63 5.18 2.61
CA GLY A 67 19.59 6.21 2.71
C GLY A 67 18.68 6.03 3.92
N SER A 68 17.67 6.88 3.98
CA SER A 68 16.60 6.80 4.97
C SER A 68 15.37 6.14 4.36
N TYR A 69 14.83 5.19 5.08
CA TYR A 69 13.66 4.41 4.70
C TYR A 69 12.59 4.51 5.78
N ARG A 70 11.38 4.20 5.40
CA ARG A 70 10.29 3.92 6.30
C ARG A 70 9.83 2.49 6.10
N VAL A 71 9.63 1.78 7.21
CA VAL A 71 9.14 0.41 7.25
C VAL A 71 7.72 0.46 7.77
N TYR A 72 6.82 -0.22 7.07
CA TYR A 72 5.41 -0.36 7.45
C TYR A 72 5.11 -1.82 7.72
N ALA A 73 4.49 -2.09 8.85
CA ALA A 73 3.87 -3.36 9.16
C ALA A 73 2.36 -3.18 9.03
N ASP A 74 1.78 -3.81 8.03
CA ASP A 74 0.36 -3.75 7.71
C ASP A 74 -0.28 -5.10 8.02
N PHE A 75 -1.29 -5.11 8.88
CA PHE A 75 -1.89 -6.34 9.41
C PHE A 75 -3.27 -6.08 10.01
N VAL A 76 -4.06 -7.13 10.14
CA VAL A 76 -5.36 -7.10 10.84
C VAL A 76 -5.20 -7.83 12.18
N PRO A 77 -5.35 -7.15 13.34
CA PRO A 77 -5.39 -7.83 14.63
C PRO A 77 -6.59 -8.80 14.68
N GLY A 78 -6.38 -9.98 15.26
CA GLY A 78 -7.41 -11.02 15.27
C GLY A 78 -8.74 -10.53 15.84
N GLY A 79 -9.80 -10.68 15.03
CA GLY A 79 -11.15 -10.22 15.35
C GLY A 79 -11.37 -8.71 15.30
N ALA A 80 -10.42 -7.91 14.80
CA ALA A 80 -10.62 -6.49 14.54
C ALA A 80 -11.46 -6.27 13.27
N ALA A 81 -12.23 -5.17 13.25
CA ALA A 81 -13.02 -4.80 12.07
C ALA A 81 -12.18 -4.13 10.96
N GLU A 82 -11.00 -3.62 11.33
CA GLU A 82 -10.14 -2.84 10.43
C GLU A 82 -8.67 -3.20 10.66
N GLY A 83 -7.88 -3.13 9.59
CA GLY A 83 -6.44 -3.29 9.60
C GLY A 83 -5.73 -2.13 10.31
N LEU A 84 -4.49 -2.37 10.66
CA LEU A 84 -3.58 -1.39 11.26
C LEU A 84 -2.28 -1.36 10.50
N THR A 85 -1.82 -0.16 10.19
CA THR A 85 -0.49 0.06 9.63
C THR A 85 0.39 0.76 10.66
N LEU A 86 1.40 0.07 11.16
CA LEU A 86 2.42 0.64 12.06
C LEU A 86 3.67 0.98 11.27
N ALA A 87 4.34 2.08 11.62
CA ALA A 87 5.53 2.50 10.88
C ALA A 87 6.71 2.83 11.79
N ARG A 88 7.94 2.60 11.26
CA ARG A 88 9.22 2.98 11.87
C ARG A 88 10.20 3.45 10.80
N ASP A 89 11.07 4.37 11.20
CA ASP A 89 12.17 4.78 10.34
C ASP A 89 13.32 3.76 10.40
N LEU A 90 13.95 3.52 9.25
CA LEU A 90 15.10 2.65 9.09
C LEU A 90 16.21 3.43 8.38
N VAL A 91 17.44 3.30 8.88
CA VAL A 91 18.62 3.90 8.27
C VAL A 91 19.51 2.82 7.70
N VAL A 92 19.79 2.92 6.40
CA VAL A 92 20.78 2.10 5.70
C VAL A 92 22.06 2.92 5.56
N THR A 93 23.12 2.48 6.22
CA THR A 93 24.39 3.22 6.30
C THR A 93 25.23 2.99 5.05
N GLY A 94 25.90 4.04 4.58
CA GLY A 94 26.75 4.01 3.39
C GLY A 94 26.86 5.38 2.75
N THR A 95 27.40 5.42 1.55
CA THR A 95 27.44 6.65 0.75
C THR A 95 26.09 6.88 0.11
N VAL A 96 25.42 7.93 0.52
CA VAL A 96 24.14 8.33 -0.05
C VAL A 96 24.41 9.10 -1.34
N GLU A 97 23.89 8.58 -2.45
CA GLU A 97 23.81 9.36 -3.69
C GLU A 97 22.76 10.47 -3.50
N ARG A 98 22.93 11.58 -4.22
CA ARG A 98 21.98 12.69 -4.07
C ARG A 98 20.57 12.19 -4.42
N PRO A 99 19.61 12.24 -3.50
CA PRO A 99 18.27 11.77 -3.77
C PRO A 99 17.63 12.63 -4.86
N SER A 100 17.00 12.01 -5.81
CA SER A 100 16.13 12.67 -6.78
C SER A 100 14.85 11.84 -6.88
N THR A 101 13.74 12.40 -6.42
CA THR A 101 12.44 11.81 -6.72
C THR A 101 12.30 11.73 -8.24
N PRO A 102 11.95 10.56 -8.79
CA PRO A 102 11.75 10.42 -10.22
C PRO A 102 10.66 11.37 -10.73
N GLU A 103 10.79 11.78 -11.99
CA GLU A 103 9.74 12.57 -12.63
C GLU A 103 8.45 11.75 -12.72
N PRO A 104 7.27 12.40 -12.60
CA PRO A 104 6.00 11.73 -12.74
C PRO A 104 5.88 11.00 -14.09
N SER A 105 5.48 9.76 -14.02
CA SER A 105 5.25 8.90 -15.18
C SER A 105 4.09 7.97 -14.89
N ARG A 106 3.40 7.53 -15.93
CA ARG A 106 2.36 6.53 -15.82
C ARG A 106 2.77 5.19 -16.43
N ALA A 107 4.02 5.09 -16.86
CA ALA A 107 4.57 3.86 -17.42
C ALA A 107 6.01 3.65 -16.96
N VAL A 108 6.37 2.38 -16.79
CA VAL A 108 7.72 1.96 -16.43
C VAL A 108 8.04 0.62 -17.10
N SER A 109 9.30 0.41 -17.47
CA SER A 109 9.79 -0.88 -17.92
C SER A 109 10.63 -1.53 -16.82
N VAL A 110 10.34 -2.79 -16.49
CA VAL A 110 11.05 -3.59 -15.48
C VAL A 110 11.22 -5.03 -15.98
N ASP A 111 12.41 -5.55 -15.94
CA ASP A 111 12.73 -6.95 -16.31
C ASP A 111 12.17 -7.42 -17.68
N GLY A 112 12.09 -6.48 -18.65
CA GLY A 112 11.54 -6.74 -19.98
C GLY A 112 10.02 -6.72 -20.06
N TYR A 113 9.34 -6.26 -19.00
CA TYR A 113 7.92 -5.95 -18.99
C TYR A 113 7.73 -4.44 -19.06
N ASP A 114 6.67 -4.03 -19.75
CA ASP A 114 6.16 -2.67 -19.73
C ASP A 114 4.86 -2.64 -18.92
N VAL A 115 4.83 -1.79 -17.90
CA VAL A 115 3.70 -1.63 -17.00
C VAL A 115 3.16 -0.21 -17.15
N GLU A 116 1.88 -0.11 -17.46
CA GLU A 116 1.18 1.16 -17.62
C GLU A 116 0.05 1.28 -16.58
N ILE A 117 -0.05 2.44 -15.92
CA ILE A 117 -1.09 2.76 -14.95
C ILE A 117 -2.01 3.83 -15.54
N ALA A 118 -3.29 3.49 -15.72
CA ALA A 118 -4.34 4.39 -16.16
C ALA A 118 -5.32 4.70 -15.01
N GLY A 119 -6.03 5.82 -15.14
CA GLY A 119 -6.93 6.35 -14.12
C GLY A 119 -6.40 7.65 -13.52
N GLU A 120 -7.23 8.35 -12.77
CA GLU A 120 -6.89 9.61 -12.13
C GLU A 120 -6.98 9.47 -10.61
N LEU A 121 -6.06 10.11 -9.89
CA LEU A 121 -6.13 10.25 -8.44
C LEU A 121 -6.82 11.56 -8.10
N VAL A 122 -8.07 11.49 -7.63
CA VAL A 122 -8.85 12.66 -7.23
C VAL A 122 -8.94 12.72 -5.71
N PRO A 123 -8.40 13.76 -5.06
CA PRO A 123 -8.40 13.87 -3.61
C PRO A 123 -9.79 13.79 -2.98
N GLY A 124 -9.90 13.04 -1.87
CA GLY A 124 -11.14 12.90 -1.11
C GLY A 124 -12.23 12.06 -1.77
N THR A 125 -11.90 11.35 -2.85
CA THR A 125 -12.83 10.44 -3.53
C THR A 125 -12.17 9.09 -3.79
N SER A 126 -12.97 8.03 -3.87
CA SER A 126 -12.50 6.75 -4.36
C SER A 126 -12.25 6.84 -5.87
N SER A 127 -11.04 6.50 -6.28
CA SER A 127 -10.58 6.48 -7.67
C SER A 127 -10.34 5.04 -8.09
N GLU A 128 -10.59 4.72 -9.36
CA GLU A 128 -10.20 3.44 -9.94
C GLU A 128 -8.90 3.61 -10.74
N LEU A 129 -7.92 2.75 -10.47
CA LEU A 129 -6.70 2.62 -11.25
C LEU A 129 -6.68 1.28 -11.96
N SER A 130 -6.25 1.28 -13.21
CA SER A 130 -6.01 0.09 -14.02
C SER A 130 -4.53 -0.04 -14.31
N VAL A 131 -3.93 -1.17 -13.94
CA VAL A 131 -2.53 -1.49 -14.21
C VAL A 131 -2.47 -2.54 -15.29
N THR A 132 -1.86 -2.24 -16.42
CA THR A 132 -1.75 -3.14 -17.57
C THR A 132 -0.31 -3.57 -17.75
N VAL A 133 -0.10 -4.88 -17.91
CA VAL A 133 1.22 -5.50 -18.09
C VAL A 133 1.35 -6.03 -19.51
N SER A 134 2.46 -5.67 -20.17
CA SER A 134 2.84 -6.21 -21.47
C SER A 134 4.30 -6.65 -21.47
N ARG A 135 4.69 -7.48 -22.43
CA ARG A 135 6.06 -7.94 -22.62
C ARG A 135 6.40 -8.01 -24.10
N GLY A 136 7.44 -7.28 -24.50
CA GLY A 136 7.83 -7.19 -25.91
C GLY A 136 6.71 -6.64 -26.82
N GLY A 137 5.84 -5.78 -26.29
CA GLY A 137 4.69 -5.18 -26.99
C GLY A 137 3.43 -6.04 -27.01
N GLU A 138 3.46 -7.25 -26.47
CA GLU A 138 2.29 -8.15 -26.39
C GLU A 138 1.69 -8.14 -24.98
N PRO A 139 0.35 -8.15 -24.82
CA PRO A 139 -0.30 -8.22 -23.53
C PRO A 139 0.02 -9.52 -22.78
N VAL A 140 0.31 -9.44 -21.48
CA VAL A 140 0.51 -10.61 -20.61
C VAL A 140 -0.86 -11.04 -20.07
N THR A 141 -1.42 -12.12 -20.61
CA THR A 141 -2.76 -12.61 -20.26
C THR A 141 -2.75 -13.78 -19.28
N ASP A 142 -1.58 -14.15 -18.79
CA ASP A 142 -1.31 -15.28 -17.91
C ASP A 142 -0.51 -14.87 -16.67
N LEU A 143 -0.79 -13.67 -16.14
CA LEU A 143 -0.33 -13.29 -14.80
C LEU A 143 -0.78 -14.36 -13.80
N GLN A 144 0.13 -14.72 -12.90
CA GLN A 144 -0.12 -15.74 -11.89
C GLN A 144 -0.68 -15.10 -10.61
N PRO A 145 -1.57 -15.79 -9.90
CA PRO A 145 -1.99 -15.34 -8.59
C PRO A 145 -0.79 -15.13 -7.66
N TYR A 146 -0.79 -13.99 -6.99
CA TYR A 146 0.17 -13.64 -5.97
C TYR A 146 -0.58 -13.05 -4.79
N LEU A 147 -0.57 -13.73 -3.65
CA LEU A 147 -1.29 -13.35 -2.44
C LEU A 147 -2.79 -13.12 -2.69
N GLY A 148 -3.46 -14.08 -3.35
CA GLY A 148 -4.91 -14.05 -3.58
C GLY A 148 -5.40 -13.10 -4.67
N ALA A 149 -4.51 -12.37 -5.37
CA ALA A 149 -4.85 -11.47 -6.46
C ALA A 149 -3.86 -11.60 -7.64
N LEU A 150 -4.16 -10.98 -8.80
CA LEU A 150 -3.21 -10.93 -9.93
C LEU A 150 -2.09 -9.89 -9.74
N GLY A 151 -2.17 -9.12 -8.66
CA GLY A 151 -1.13 -8.18 -8.28
C GLY A 151 -1.54 -7.35 -7.07
N HIS A 152 -0.56 -6.72 -6.44
CA HIS A 152 -0.72 -5.85 -5.29
C HIS A 152 -0.24 -4.45 -5.62
N LEU A 153 -0.98 -3.45 -5.18
CA LEU A 153 -0.64 -2.05 -5.36
C LEU A 153 -0.51 -1.38 -4.00
N VAL A 154 0.65 -0.78 -3.74
CA VAL A 154 0.91 0.06 -2.58
C VAL A 154 1.06 1.49 -3.04
N ALA A 155 0.41 2.43 -2.34
CA ALA A 155 0.55 3.85 -2.62
C ALA A 155 1.14 4.58 -1.42
N ILE A 156 2.18 5.37 -1.65
CA ILE A 156 2.88 6.16 -0.63
C ILE A 156 2.94 7.61 -1.07
N ARG A 157 2.47 8.52 -0.21
CA ARG A 157 2.53 9.95 -0.48
C ARG A 157 3.96 10.47 -0.33
N ASP A 158 4.43 11.27 -1.31
CA ASP A 158 5.69 11.97 -1.22
C ASP A 158 5.68 12.98 -0.05
N GLY A 159 6.86 13.21 0.52
CA GLY A 159 7.08 14.15 1.62
C GLY A 159 6.91 13.54 3.01
N ASP A 160 5.71 13.17 3.43
CA ASP A 160 5.44 12.59 4.76
C ASP A 160 5.44 11.06 4.79
N LEU A 161 5.48 10.42 3.63
CA LEU A 161 5.42 8.97 3.47
C LEU A 161 4.15 8.36 4.09
N ALA A 162 2.99 9.01 3.95
CA ALA A 162 1.74 8.44 4.34
C ALA A 162 1.44 7.19 3.49
N TYR A 163 1.21 6.06 4.15
CA TYR A 163 0.80 4.80 3.53
C TYR A 163 -0.69 4.84 3.22
N LEU A 164 -1.05 4.45 2.02
CA LEU A 164 -2.45 4.33 1.60
C LEU A 164 -2.76 2.87 1.29
N HIS A 165 -3.82 2.40 1.91
CA HIS A 165 -4.36 1.07 1.62
C HIS A 165 -5.04 1.08 0.26
N VAL A 166 -4.72 0.08 -0.57
CA VAL A 166 -5.26 -0.08 -1.92
C VAL A 166 -5.88 -1.46 -2.03
N HIS A 167 -7.11 -1.53 -2.53
CA HIS A 167 -7.82 -2.80 -2.64
C HIS A 167 -7.90 -3.25 -4.11
N PRO A 168 -7.53 -4.51 -4.43
CA PRO A 168 -7.84 -5.07 -5.74
C PRO A 168 -9.37 -5.14 -5.91
N LEU A 169 -9.84 -4.78 -7.10
CA LEU A 169 -11.27 -4.87 -7.46
C LEU A 169 -11.60 -6.23 -8.10
N ASP A 170 -10.58 -6.92 -8.61
CA ASP A 170 -10.72 -8.18 -9.29
C ASP A 170 -10.21 -9.30 -8.37
N GLU A 171 -11.13 -10.14 -7.91
CA GLU A 171 -10.78 -11.41 -7.27
C GLU A 171 -10.41 -12.43 -8.35
N THR A 172 -9.42 -13.26 -8.06
CA THR A 172 -9.04 -14.34 -8.96
C THR A 172 -8.58 -15.58 -8.21
N ASP A 173 -8.97 -16.74 -8.73
CA ASP A 173 -8.51 -18.07 -8.32
C ASP A 173 -7.59 -18.72 -9.37
N GLY A 174 -7.25 -18.00 -10.43
CA GLY A 174 -6.45 -18.50 -11.54
C GLY A 174 -5.63 -17.42 -12.24
N VAL A 175 -4.96 -17.82 -13.31
CA VAL A 175 -4.19 -16.90 -14.15
C VAL A 175 -5.09 -15.95 -14.91
N GLY A 176 -4.60 -14.74 -15.20
CA GLY A 176 -5.39 -13.72 -15.87
C GLY A 176 -4.56 -12.54 -16.37
N GLY A 177 -5.16 -11.40 -16.52
CA GLY A 177 -4.56 -10.18 -17.05
C GLY A 177 -5.07 -9.84 -18.44
N PRO A 178 -4.45 -8.93 -19.16
CA PRO A 178 -3.24 -8.19 -18.82
C PRO A 178 -3.48 -7.05 -17.82
N THR A 179 -4.74 -6.74 -17.47
CA THR A 179 -5.10 -5.58 -16.67
C THR A 179 -5.60 -6.03 -15.30
N VAL A 180 -5.10 -5.37 -14.24
CA VAL A 180 -5.54 -5.52 -12.85
C VAL A 180 -6.08 -4.18 -12.38
N ARG A 181 -7.26 -4.18 -11.74
CA ARG A 181 -7.94 -2.95 -11.29
C ARG A 181 -7.89 -2.82 -9.78
N PHE A 182 -7.77 -1.57 -9.34
CA PHE A 182 -7.65 -1.22 -7.93
C PHE A 182 -8.54 -0.04 -7.57
N ALA A 183 -9.12 -0.08 -6.37
CA ALA A 183 -9.74 1.09 -5.75
C ALA A 183 -8.74 1.75 -4.79
N ILE A 184 -8.57 3.05 -4.93
CA ILE A 184 -7.70 3.87 -4.08
C ILE A 184 -8.40 5.16 -3.67
N GLU A 185 -8.22 5.57 -2.43
CA GLU A 185 -8.64 6.88 -1.95
C GLU A 185 -7.42 7.67 -1.50
N VAL A 186 -7.14 8.79 -2.17
CA VAL A 186 -6.08 9.71 -1.80
C VAL A 186 -6.67 10.87 -0.99
N PRO A 187 -6.18 11.12 0.25
CA PRO A 187 -6.82 12.10 1.13
C PRO A 187 -6.54 13.56 0.73
N THR A 188 -5.45 13.82 0.03
CA THR A 188 -5.00 15.18 -0.29
C THR A 188 -4.36 15.25 -1.67
N GLU A 189 -4.28 16.47 -2.20
CA GLU A 189 -3.42 16.76 -3.35
C GLU A 189 -1.96 16.45 -3.05
N GLY A 190 -1.22 16.09 -4.08
CA GLY A 190 0.20 15.82 -3.98
C GLY A 190 0.71 14.79 -4.97
N THR A 191 1.95 14.37 -4.73
CA THR A 191 2.65 13.35 -5.49
C THR A 191 2.64 12.04 -4.71
N TYR A 192 2.47 10.93 -5.41
CA TYR A 192 2.38 9.59 -4.84
C TYR A 192 3.29 8.63 -5.61
N GLY A 193 4.02 7.82 -4.87
CA GLY A 193 4.66 6.61 -5.41
C GLY A 193 3.65 5.47 -5.44
N LEU A 194 3.51 4.85 -6.59
CA LEU A 194 2.70 3.65 -6.79
C LEU A 194 3.64 2.48 -7.07
N PHE A 195 3.54 1.44 -6.24
CA PHE A 195 4.40 0.25 -6.28
C PHE A 195 3.51 -0.95 -6.56
N PHE A 196 3.68 -1.53 -7.73
CA PHE A 196 2.86 -2.66 -8.19
C PHE A 196 3.68 -3.94 -8.21
N ASP A 197 3.28 -4.92 -7.41
CA ASP A 197 3.84 -6.27 -7.37
C ASP A 197 2.96 -7.21 -8.20
N PHE A 198 3.57 -7.96 -9.12
CA PHE A 198 2.89 -8.96 -9.92
C PHE A 198 3.75 -10.20 -10.11
N SER A 199 3.11 -11.35 -10.31
CA SER A 199 3.78 -12.62 -10.59
C SER A 199 3.54 -13.07 -12.02
N HIS A 200 4.63 -13.43 -12.72
CA HIS A 200 4.57 -14.07 -14.03
C HIS A 200 5.82 -14.93 -14.24
N ALA A 201 5.65 -16.11 -14.85
CA ALA A 201 6.73 -17.08 -15.06
C ALA A 201 7.47 -17.40 -13.74
N ASP A 202 6.70 -17.71 -12.68
CA ASP A 202 7.16 -18.10 -11.34
C ASP A 202 8.10 -17.09 -10.65
N SER A 203 7.98 -15.81 -11.01
CA SER A 203 8.77 -14.75 -10.43
C SER A 203 7.94 -13.51 -10.13
N VAL A 204 8.08 -12.99 -8.93
CA VAL A 204 7.47 -11.72 -8.52
C VAL A 204 8.34 -10.56 -8.99
N ARG A 205 7.71 -9.52 -9.50
CA ARG A 205 8.33 -8.28 -9.98
C ARG A 205 7.64 -7.09 -9.38
N ASN A 206 8.40 -6.04 -9.16
CA ASN A 206 7.87 -4.76 -8.73
C ASN A 206 8.06 -3.71 -9.81
N ALA A 207 6.98 -3.04 -10.18
CA ALA A 207 6.96 -1.87 -11.04
C ALA A 207 6.61 -0.63 -10.20
N SER A 208 7.43 0.41 -10.29
CA SER A 208 7.26 1.63 -9.48
C SER A 208 7.11 2.84 -10.38
N VAL A 209 6.08 3.63 -10.16
CA VAL A 209 5.86 4.91 -10.85
C VAL A 209 5.57 6.02 -9.86
N ILE A 210 5.90 7.24 -10.22
CA ILE A 210 5.50 8.44 -9.49
C ILE A 210 4.35 9.10 -10.26
N THR A 211 3.29 9.44 -9.58
CA THR A 211 2.13 10.12 -10.17
C THR A 211 1.67 11.27 -9.28
N SER A 212 0.98 12.23 -9.87
CA SER A 212 0.38 13.34 -9.11
C SER A 212 -1.13 13.25 -9.18
N THR A 213 -1.79 13.78 -8.16
CA THR A 213 -3.24 13.95 -8.18
C THR A 213 -3.65 14.93 -9.28
N THR A 214 -4.81 14.72 -9.84
CA THR A 214 -5.48 15.75 -10.65
C THR A 214 -6.18 16.74 -9.71
N ALA A 215 -6.25 18.02 -10.11
CA ALA A 215 -7.01 19.00 -9.34
C ALA A 215 -8.47 18.54 -9.22
N GLY A 216 -8.97 18.47 -7.99
CA GLY A 216 -10.40 18.22 -7.77
C GLY A 216 -11.23 19.29 -8.47
N ASP A 217 -12.40 18.92 -8.99
CA ASP A 217 -13.34 19.92 -9.51
C ASP A 217 -13.87 20.74 -8.32
N ASP A 218 -13.27 21.93 -8.11
CA ASP A 218 -13.66 22.90 -7.08
C ASP A 218 -15.12 23.41 -7.24
N SER A 219 -15.84 22.97 -8.29
CA SER A 219 -17.23 23.35 -8.56
C SER A 219 -18.26 22.59 -7.71
N ARG A 220 -17.87 21.58 -6.92
CA ARG A 220 -18.81 20.89 -6.04
C ARG A 220 -19.04 21.70 -4.75
N PRO A 221 -20.24 22.23 -4.52
CA PRO A 221 -20.54 22.94 -3.28
C PRO A 221 -20.37 21.99 -2.07
N PRO A 222 -19.86 22.49 -0.93
CA PRO A 222 -19.71 21.67 0.27
C PRO A 222 -21.06 21.06 0.65
N PRO A 223 -21.09 19.83 1.18
CA PRO A 223 -22.31 19.20 1.65
C PRO A 223 -23.01 20.11 2.66
N ALA A 224 -24.29 20.36 2.47
CA ALA A 224 -25.08 21.20 3.34
C ALA A 224 -25.02 20.66 4.80
N PRO A 225 -24.85 21.53 5.81
CA PRO A 225 -24.80 21.08 7.19
C PRO A 225 -26.09 20.32 7.54
N SER A 226 -25.94 19.12 8.04
CA SER A 226 -27.03 18.27 8.49
C SER A 226 -27.85 19.03 9.56
N ARG A 227 -29.12 19.28 9.23
CA ARG A 227 -30.07 19.94 10.12
C ARG A 227 -30.25 19.09 11.38
N PRO A 228 -30.09 19.64 12.59
CA PRO A 228 -30.37 18.88 13.79
C PRO A 228 -31.86 18.47 13.81
N THR A 229 -32.12 17.18 13.88
CA THR A 229 -33.46 16.64 14.09
C THR A 229 -33.96 17.09 15.43
N SER A 230 -34.94 18.00 15.46
CA SER A 230 -35.65 18.43 16.65
C SER A 230 -36.36 17.23 17.26
N ARG A 231 -35.99 16.89 18.49
CA ARG A 231 -36.62 15.89 19.36
C ARG A 231 -38.06 16.34 19.67
N PRO A 232 -39.09 15.53 19.48
CA PRO A 232 -40.43 15.90 19.93
C PRO A 232 -40.48 15.96 21.43
N THR A 233 -40.89 17.11 21.98
CA THR A 233 -41.24 17.32 23.37
C THR A 233 -42.58 16.63 23.64
N THR A 234 -42.56 15.56 24.40
CA THR A 234 -43.75 14.97 24.98
C THR A 234 -44.23 15.84 26.15
N THR A 235 -45.29 16.62 25.95
CA THR A 235 -46.05 17.27 26.99
C THR A 235 -46.84 16.19 27.73
N GLY A 236 -46.41 15.85 28.95
CA GLY A 236 -47.22 15.06 29.89
C GLY A 236 -48.32 15.93 30.50
N THR A 237 -49.56 15.62 30.20
CA THR A 237 -50.75 16.18 30.88
C THR A 237 -50.98 15.39 32.12
N HIS A 238 -50.79 16.01 33.31
CA HIS A 238 -51.36 15.53 34.57
C HIS A 238 -52.80 15.97 34.58
N GLY A 239 -53.73 15.01 34.65
CA GLY A 239 -55.12 15.19 35.00
C GLY A 239 -55.42 14.47 36.31
N GLY A 240 -56.10 15.15 37.18
CA GLY A 240 -56.46 14.94 38.55
C GLY A 240 -57.24 13.68 38.93
#